data_44259f6c97f033393a08bb5f3d5b272c
#
_entry.id   44259f6c97f033393a08bb5f3d5b272c
#
_cell.length_a   1.000
_cell.length_b   1.000
_cell.length_c   1.000
_cell.angle_alpha   90.00
_cell.angle_beta   90.00
_cell.angle_gamma   90.00
#
_symmetry.space_group_name_H-M   'P 1'
#
loop_
_entity.id
_entity.type
_entity.pdbx_description
1 polymer ?
#
loop_
_entity_poly.entity_id
_entity_poly.type
_entity_poly.pdbx_seq_one_letter_code
_entity_poly.pdbx_strand_id
1 'polypeptide(L)'
;MVVRGRAVPIVLPKRSDPRLKLSATIITLTILGLTVLNFQVSIPQILVSVLLCALIESALTYKRERALVWPASAIQTGVSIAFIFRVGGTEHGDWWSIRGLQFFALVVVLSLLPKYLLRINGRHVFNPSNIGLAWGLLLIGPSYVFSEHLWWASLSVPLVISMAVIFGGAWWVLRQVRMIPMTVAFLGTFFALIAIFALAGDQYYATWHEGPVSGVFYWWTVALSPELLIFVFFMITDPQTAPRSPLGRIVYGVTTAFVAAGLIVVQTTEFGIKVAILSSLILTCALVPAIEAACRRIQDRRSGQPAVSGPTPAQLARRWVVAMKNPVLIAVVVIAVAAPVNTALLARDDSIVLIERGLTSRNIQ
;
A
#
# COMPACT_ATOMS: atom_id res chain seq x y z
N MET A 1 -28.60 19.05 10.18
CA MET A 1 -29.17 19.07 8.83
C MET A 1 -30.51 18.32 8.86
N VAL A 2 -31.52 18.78 8.18
CA VAL A 2 -32.83 18.08 8.11
C VAL A 2 -32.92 17.36 6.78
N VAL A 3 -33.09 16.02 6.81
CA VAL A 3 -33.29 15.19 5.61
C VAL A 3 -34.64 14.48 5.73
N ARG A 4 -35.54 14.72 4.78
CA ARG A 4 -36.91 14.18 4.80
C ARG A 4 -37.64 14.42 6.13
N GLY A 5 -37.52 15.62 6.71
CA GLY A 5 -38.18 16.02 7.97
C GLY A 5 -37.54 15.45 9.26
N ARG A 6 -36.41 14.73 9.17
CA ARG A 6 -35.69 14.22 10.34
C ARG A 6 -34.37 14.94 10.54
N ALA A 7 -34.06 15.32 11.78
CA ALA A 7 -32.75 15.85 12.15
C ALA A 7 -31.66 14.77 12.01
N VAL A 8 -30.71 15.02 11.13
CA VAL A 8 -29.57 14.10 10.91
C VAL A 8 -28.34 14.72 11.57
N PRO A 9 -27.70 14.05 12.53
CA PRO A 9 -26.48 14.54 13.16
C PRO A 9 -25.32 14.55 12.17
N ILE A 10 -24.49 15.61 12.22
CA ILE A 10 -23.27 15.72 11.44
C ILE A 10 -22.09 15.49 12.41
N VAL A 11 -21.26 14.50 12.10
CA VAL A 11 -20.09 14.15 12.91
C VAL A 11 -18.83 14.54 12.12
N LEU A 12 -18.11 15.52 12.66
CA LEU A 12 -16.84 15.98 12.09
C LEU A 12 -15.64 15.34 12.82
N PRO A 13 -14.49 15.14 12.14
CA PRO A 13 -13.28 14.65 12.78
C PRO A 13 -12.74 15.68 13.76
N LYS A 14 -12.11 15.21 14.84
CA LYS A 14 -11.35 16.09 15.74
C LYS A 14 -10.12 16.64 15.01
N ARG A 15 -9.70 17.87 15.32
CA ARG A 15 -8.47 18.46 14.72
C ARG A 15 -7.21 17.64 15.00
N SER A 16 -7.22 16.87 16.08
CA SER A 16 -6.12 15.95 16.44
C SER A 16 -6.17 14.59 15.73
N ASP A 17 -7.14 14.35 14.82
CA ASP A 17 -7.26 13.08 14.11
C ASP A 17 -6.03 12.84 13.21
N PRO A 18 -5.28 11.74 13.40
CA PRO A 18 -4.08 11.45 12.61
C PRO A 18 -4.38 11.31 11.11
N ARG A 19 -5.61 10.95 10.72
CA ARG A 19 -6.02 10.84 9.32
C ARG A 19 -5.99 12.18 8.59
N LEU A 20 -6.30 13.29 9.29
CA LEU A 20 -6.21 14.64 8.71
C LEU A 20 -4.75 15.00 8.39
N LYS A 21 -3.84 14.66 9.31
CA LYS A 21 -2.40 14.90 9.13
C LYS A 21 -1.84 14.10 7.96
N LEU A 22 -2.20 12.83 7.90
CA LEU A 22 -1.80 11.96 6.80
C LEU A 22 -2.36 12.48 5.45
N SER A 23 -3.65 12.83 5.40
CA SER A 23 -4.25 13.39 4.18
C SER A 23 -3.55 14.69 3.78
N ALA A 24 -3.23 15.58 4.73
CA ALA A 24 -2.48 16.80 4.43
C ALA A 24 -1.09 16.49 3.84
N THR A 25 -0.37 15.53 4.42
CA THR A 25 0.95 15.10 3.90
C THR A 25 0.84 14.59 2.46
N ILE A 26 -0.07 13.66 2.18
CA ILE A 26 -0.22 13.08 0.83
C ILE A 26 -0.74 14.12 -0.18
N ILE A 27 -1.66 15.00 0.22
CA ILE A 27 -2.12 16.11 -0.64
C ILE A 27 -0.95 17.05 -0.98
N THR A 28 -0.11 17.40 -0.02
CA THR A 28 1.10 18.23 -0.25
C THR A 28 2.03 17.53 -1.25
N LEU A 29 2.28 16.23 -1.08
CA LEU A 29 3.10 15.45 -2.01
C LEU A 29 2.45 15.36 -3.40
N THR A 30 1.11 15.23 -3.49
CA THR A 30 0.39 15.24 -4.76
C THR A 30 0.55 16.59 -5.47
N ILE A 31 0.47 17.70 -4.74
CA ILE A 31 0.69 19.04 -5.30
C ILE A 31 2.13 19.16 -5.82
N LEU A 32 3.13 18.75 -5.05
CA LEU A 32 4.53 18.72 -5.49
C LEU A 32 4.72 17.80 -6.71
N GLY A 33 4.06 16.64 -6.70
CA GLY A 33 4.04 15.72 -7.83
C GLY A 33 3.55 16.38 -9.11
N LEU A 34 2.42 17.04 -9.05
CA LEU A 34 1.78 17.72 -10.18
C LEU A 34 2.58 18.95 -10.67
N THR A 35 3.26 19.66 -9.78
CA THR A 35 3.86 20.97 -10.13
C THR A 35 5.35 20.90 -10.46
N VAL A 36 6.11 20.01 -9.79
CA VAL A 36 7.59 20.02 -9.87
C VAL A 36 8.23 18.63 -10.04
N LEU A 37 7.47 17.53 -9.92
CA LEU A 37 7.99 16.16 -10.04
C LEU A 37 7.45 15.41 -11.26
N ASN A 38 6.71 16.09 -12.13
CA ASN A 38 6.19 15.57 -13.40
C ASN A 38 5.28 14.33 -13.26
N PHE A 39 4.45 14.26 -12.21
CA PHE A 39 3.51 13.17 -12.06
C PHE A 39 2.47 13.14 -13.18
N GLN A 40 2.21 11.96 -13.70
CA GLN A 40 1.32 11.68 -14.82
C GLN A 40 -0.10 11.37 -14.34
N VAL A 41 -0.76 12.34 -13.70
CA VAL A 41 -2.13 12.24 -13.21
C VAL A 41 -2.87 13.54 -13.43
N SER A 42 -4.17 13.47 -13.76
CA SER A 42 -5.02 14.62 -14.03
C SER A 42 -5.93 14.97 -12.85
N ILE A 43 -6.45 16.20 -12.85
CA ILE A 43 -7.42 16.68 -11.84
C ILE A 43 -8.70 15.81 -11.84
N PRO A 44 -9.34 15.46 -12.98
CA PRO A 44 -10.49 14.56 -13.01
C PRO A 44 -10.20 13.18 -12.40
N GLN A 45 -9.01 12.60 -12.63
CA GLN A 45 -8.61 11.32 -12.05
C GLN A 45 -8.50 11.40 -10.51
N ILE A 46 -7.92 12.49 -9.98
CA ILE A 46 -7.86 12.76 -8.54
C ILE A 46 -9.27 12.92 -7.97
N LEU A 47 -10.11 13.75 -8.61
CA LEU A 47 -11.47 14.02 -8.15
C LEU A 47 -12.34 12.77 -8.15
N VAL A 48 -12.29 11.94 -9.19
CA VAL A 48 -13.03 10.67 -9.22
C VAL A 48 -12.63 9.78 -8.07
N SER A 49 -11.32 9.63 -7.81
CA SER A 49 -10.83 8.81 -6.72
C SER A 49 -11.33 9.29 -5.36
N VAL A 50 -11.22 10.58 -5.09
CA VAL A 50 -11.57 11.17 -3.80
C VAL A 50 -13.08 11.24 -3.60
N LEU A 51 -13.81 11.78 -4.58
CA LEU A 51 -15.26 12.00 -4.47
C LEU A 51 -16.01 10.66 -4.44
N LEU A 52 -15.63 9.71 -5.28
CA LEU A 52 -16.30 8.40 -5.30
C LEU A 52 -16.07 7.64 -3.99
N CYS A 53 -14.83 7.66 -3.44
CA CYS A 53 -14.54 7.12 -2.12
C CYS A 53 -15.42 7.78 -1.05
N ALA A 54 -15.48 9.11 -1.04
CA ALA A 54 -16.24 9.87 -0.06
C ALA A 54 -17.77 9.62 -0.17
N LEU A 55 -18.29 9.55 -1.38
CA LEU A 55 -19.71 9.28 -1.65
C LEU A 55 -20.10 7.87 -1.19
N ILE A 56 -19.33 6.84 -1.57
CA ILE A 56 -19.61 5.46 -1.17
C ILE A 56 -19.58 5.33 0.36
N GLU A 57 -18.53 5.83 1.03
CA GLU A 57 -18.43 5.76 2.50
C GLU A 57 -19.56 6.52 3.19
N SER A 58 -19.87 7.73 2.73
CA SER A 58 -20.96 8.54 3.28
C SER A 58 -22.31 7.84 3.12
N ALA A 59 -22.60 7.26 1.95
CA ALA A 59 -23.85 6.55 1.69
C ALA A 59 -23.98 5.30 2.58
N LEU A 60 -22.91 4.49 2.70
CA LEU A 60 -22.90 3.29 3.52
C LEU A 60 -23.01 3.61 5.02
N THR A 61 -22.31 4.64 5.49
CA THR A 61 -22.35 5.09 6.88
C THR A 61 -23.73 5.68 7.21
N TYR A 62 -24.30 6.49 6.32
CA TYR A 62 -25.65 7.03 6.50
C TYR A 62 -26.70 5.91 6.58
N LYS A 63 -26.62 4.91 5.70
CA LYS A 63 -27.54 3.76 5.73
C LYS A 63 -27.46 3.00 7.06
N ARG A 64 -26.25 2.86 7.62
CA ARG A 64 -25.99 2.09 8.85
C ARG A 64 -26.28 2.89 10.12
N GLU A 65 -25.81 4.15 10.20
CA GLU A 65 -25.77 4.94 11.44
C GLU A 65 -26.81 6.05 11.48
N ARG A 66 -27.49 6.33 10.34
CA ARG A 66 -28.41 7.45 10.17
C ARG A 66 -27.80 8.80 10.55
N ALA A 67 -26.49 8.93 10.39
CA ALA A 67 -25.68 10.11 10.65
C ALA A 67 -24.82 10.44 9.42
N LEU A 68 -24.56 11.72 9.19
CA LEU A 68 -23.59 12.17 8.21
C LEU A 68 -22.23 12.31 8.91
N VAL A 69 -21.42 11.26 8.76
CA VAL A 69 -20.05 11.24 9.31
C VAL A 69 -19.09 11.70 8.23
N TRP A 70 -18.18 12.64 8.59
CA TRP A 70 -17.14 13.05 7.67
C TRP A 70 -16.29 11.87 7.22
N PRO A 71 -16.19 11.56 5.91
CA PRO A 71 -15.58 10.33 5.41
C PRO A 71 -14.04 10.43 5.34
N ALA A 72 -13.38 10.81 6.46
CA ALA A 72 -11.94 11.05 6.51
C ALA A 72 -11.11 9.84 6.04
N SER A 73 -11.53 8.62 6.38
CA SER A 73 -10.85 7.39 5.96
C SER A 73 -10.97 7.14 4.46
N ALA A 74 -12.15 7.44 3.87
CA ALA A 74 -12.35 7.26 2.44
C ALA A 74 -11.67 8.35 1.62
N ILE A 75 -11.68 9.59 2.08
CA ILE A 75 -10.91 10.69 1.46
C ILE A 75 -9.44 10.31 1.42
N GLN A 76 -8.87 9.83 2.54
CA GLN A 76 -7.50 9.36 2.59
C GLN A 76 -7.24 8.22 1.59
N THR A 77 -8.16 7.24 1.49
CA THR A 77 -8.05 6.14 0.51
C THR A 77 -8.03 6.70 -0.91
N GLY A 78 -8.95 7.61 -1.26
CA GLY A 78 -9.03 8.21 -2.59
C GLY A 78 -7.79 9.04 -2.95
N VAL A 79 -7.29 9.84 -2.02
CA VAL A 79 -6.04 10.62 -2.21
C VAL A 79 -4.84 9.68 -2.41
N SER A 80 -4.73 8.59 -1.62
CA SER A 80 -3.65 7.61 -1.78
C SER A 80 -3.72 6.87 -3.13
N ILE A 81 -4.93 6.56 -3.62
CA ILE A 81 -5.11 5.97 -4.96
C ILE A 81 -4.62 6.94 -6.02
N ALA A 82 -5.12 8.19 -6.01
CA ALA A 82 -4.74 9.21 -6.98
C ALA A 82 -3.23 9.54 -6.94
N PHE A 83 -2.60 9.41 -5.78
CA PHE A 83 -1.18 9.65 -5.60
C PHE A 83 -0.30 8.56 -6.25
N ILE A 84 -0.72 7.29 -6.20
CA ILE A 84 0.12 6.16 -6.63
C ILE A 84 -0.29 5.64 -8.01
N PHE A 85 -1.60 5.60 -8.33
CA PHE A 85 -2.12 4.93 -9.52
C PHE A 85 -2.00 5.83 -10.76
N ARG A 86 -1.58 5.24 -11.88
CA ARG A 86 -1.38 5.90 -13.17
C ARG A 86 -2.05 5.13 -14.29
N VAL A 87 -2.50 5.86 -15.31
CA VAL A 87 -3.08 5.29 -16.52
C VAL A 87 -2.25 5.68 -17.73
N GLY A 88 -1.89 4.70 -18.54
CA GLY A 88 -1.09 4.92 -19.74
C GLY A 88 -1.71 5.94 -20.68
N GLY A 89 -0.89 6.84 -21.20
CA GLY A 89 -1.28 7.94 -22.09
C GLY A 89 -1.89 9.16 -21.39
N THR A 90 -1.77 9.26 -20.06
CA THR A 90 -1.90 10.54 -19.35
C THR A 90 -0.50 11.09 -19.14
N GLU A 91 -0.19 12.22 -19.74
CA GLU A 91 1.12 12.87 -19.63
C GLU A 91 1.11 13.97 -18.56
N HIS A 92 2.30 14.35 -18.09
CA HIS A 92 2.42 15.53 -17.25
C HIS A 92 1.95 16.77 -18.01
N GLY A 93 1.09 17.57 -17.38
CA GLY A 93 0.47 18.74 -18.04
C GLY A 93 -0.92 18.47 -18.61
N ASP A 94 -1.34 17.23 -18.74
CA ASP A 94 -2.72 16.85 -19.12
C ASP A 94 -3.70 17.07 -17.97
N TRP A 95 -3.76 18.32 -17.48
CA TRP A 95 -4.50 18.69 -16.26
C TRP A 95 -5.96 18.24 -16.25
N TRP A 96 -6.62 18.15 -17.40
CA TRP A 96 -8.04 17.86 -17.54
C TRP A 96 -8.33 16.55 -18.29
N SER A 97 -7.35 15.68 -18.41
CA SER A 97 -7.54 14.36 -19.04
C SER A 97 -8.60 13.56 -18.29
N ILE A 98 -9.55 13.01 -19.04
CA ILE A 98 -10.56 12.07 -18.54
C ILE A 98 -10.20 10.62 -18.85
N ARG A 99 -8.97 10.38 -19.35
CA ARG A 99 -8.49 9.06 -19.74
C ARG A 99 -8.47 8.12 -18.54
N GLY A 100 -9.04 6.94 -18.71
CA GLY A 100 -8.99 5.87 -17.72
C GLY A 100 -9.73 6.14 -16.41
N LEU A 101 -10.68 7.08 -16.35
CA LEU A 101 -11.49 7.33 -15.14
C LEU A 101 -12.17 6.05 -14.63
N GLN A 102 -12.55 5.15 -15.55
CA GLN A 102 -13.14 3.84 -15.19
C GLN A 102 -12.17 2.98 -14.40
N PHE A 103 -10.87 3.07 -14.65
CA PHE A 103 -9.85 2.32 -13.89
C PHE A 103 -9.70 2.89 -12.49
N PHE A 104 -9.68 4.22 -12.32
CA PHE A 104 -9.71 4.84 -11.00
C PHE A 104 -10.97 4.46 -10.23
N ALA A 105 -12.14 4.49 -10.88
CA ALA A 105 -13.40 4.07 -10.25
C ALA A 105 -13.37 2.59 -9.83
N LEU A 106 -12.80 1.71 -10.67
CA LEU A 106 -12.62 0.29 -10.34
C LEU A 106 -11.70 0.12 -9.12
N VAL A 107 -10.56 0.81 -9.07
CA VAL A 107 -9.62 0.76 -7.93
C VAL A 107 -10.29 1.25 -6.64
N VAL A 108 -11.12 2.29 -6.72
CA VAL A 108 -11.93 2.75 -5.57
C VAL A 108 -12.86 1.65 -5.07
N VAL A 109 -13.57 0.96 -5.96
CA VAL A 109 -14.46 -0.16 -5.58
C VAL A 109 -13.66 -1.29 -4.97
N LEU A 110 -12.53 -1.69 -5.58
CA LEU A 110 -11.63 -2.72 -5.06
C LEU A 110 -11.01 -2.36 -3.70
N SER A 111 -10.85 -1.06 -3.41
CA SER A 111 -10.39 -0.56 -2.11
C SER A 111 -11.46 -0.66 -1.02
N LEU A 112 -12.68 -0.24 -1.34
CA LEU A 112 -13.74 -0.11 -0.35
C LEU A 112 -14.49 -1.43 -0.12
N LEU A 113 -14.64 -2.27 -1.14
CA LEU A 113 -15.35 -3.53 -1.03
C LEU A 113 -14.80 -4.43 0.09
N PRO A 114 -13.48 -4.74 0.15
CA PRO A 114 -12.90 -5.52 1.24
C PRO A 114 -13.04 -4.85 2.62
N LYS A 115 -13.00 -3.52 2.68
CA LYS A 115 -13.17 -2.75 3.93
C LYS A 115 -14.51 -3.06 4.63
N TYR A 116 -15.55 -3.32 3.84
CA TYR A 116 -16.90 -3.60 4.37
C TYR A 116 -17.20 -5.08 4.47
N LEU A 117 -16.73 -5.90 3.54
CA LEU A 117 -16.98 -7.34 3.50
C LEU A 117 -16.05 -8.14 4.43
N LEU A 118 -14.78 -7.75 4.54
CA LEU A 118 -13.76 -8.50 5.27
C LEU A 118 -13.42 -7.79 6.58
N ARG A 119 -14.18 -8.13 7.64
CA ARG A 119 -14.02 -7.55 8.97
C ARG A 119 -13.87 -8.64 10.04
N ILE A 120 -12.89 -8.44 10.92
CA ILE A 120 -12.66 -9.28 12.10
C ILE A 120 -12.74 -8.38 13.34
N ASN A 121 -13.62 -8.73 14.29
CA ASN A 121 -13.84 -7.94 15.51
C ASN A 121 -14.18 -6.47 15.25
N GLY A 122 -14.98 -6.19 14.21
CA GLY A 122 -15.40 -4.85 13.84
C GLY A 122 -14.37 -4.01 13.08
N ARG A 123 -13.14 -4.54 12.88
CA ARG A 123 -12.06 -3.86 12.12
C ARG A 123 -11.92 -4.50 10.74
N HIS A 124 -11.61 -3.72 9.73
CA HIS A 124 -11.25 -4.26 8.42
C HIS A 124 -9.89 -4.97 8.50
N VAL A 125 -9.75 -6.03 7.72
CA VAL A 125 -8.53 -6.88 7.74
C VAL A 125 -7.40 -6.21 6.98
N PHE A 126 -7.70 -5.62 5.83
CA PHE A 126 -6.72 -5.05 4.90
C PHE A 126 -6.75 -3.53 4.89
N ASN A 127 -5.60 -2.91 4.63
CA ASN A 127 -5.53 -1.47 4.34
C ASN A 127 -6.26 -1.21 3.01
N PRO A 128 -7.30 -0.34 2.99
CA PRO A 128 -8.17 -0.19 1.81
C PRO A 128 -7.43 0.30 0.57
N SER A 129 -6.59 1.33 0.69
CA SER A 129 -5.85 1.85 -0.48
C SER A 129 -4.85 0.81 -1.00
N ASN A 130 -4.17 0.09 -0.11
CA ASN A 130 -3.19 -0.91 -0.49
C ASN A 130 -3.80 -2.08 -1.27
N ILE A 131 -4.91 -2.65 -0.78
CA ILE A 131 -5.56 -3.77 -1.46
C ILE A 131 -6.16 -3.34 -2.80
N GLY A 132 -6.75 -2.14 -2.88
CA GLY A 132 -7.29 -1.63 -4.12
C GLY A 132 -6.22 -1.35 -5.16
N LEU A 133 -5.09 -0.77 -4.76
CA LEU A 133 -3.94 -0.54 -5.63
C LEU A 133 -3.32 -1.85 -6.13
N ALA A 134 -3.04 -2.79 -5.23
CA ALA A 134 -2.50 -4.08 -5.60
C ALA A 134 -3.39 -4.80 -6.62
N TRP A 135 -4.68 -4.87 -6.35
CA TRP A 135 -5.64 -5.53 -7.26
C TRP A 135 -5.87 -4.74 -8.54
N GLY A 136 -5.91 -3.41 -8.47
CA GLY A 136 -6.06 -2.56 -9.65
C GLY A 136 -4.91 -2.76 -10.64
N LEU A 137 -3.67 -2.73 -10.14
CA LEU A 137 -2.48 -2.98 -10.96
C LEU A 137 -2.50 -4.39 -11.58
N LEU A 138 -2.91 -5.40 -10.81
CA LEU A 138 -2.92 -6.79 -11.23
C LEU A 138 -4.03 -7.13 -12.23
N LEU A 139 -5.25 -6.70 -11.94
CA LEU A 139 -6.42 -7.08 -12.75
C LEU A 139 -6.49 -6.32 -14.07
N ILE A 140 -5.97 -5.09 -14.10
CA ILE A 140 -5.95 -4.27 -15.31
C ILE A 140 -4.69 -4.56 -16.12
N GLY A 141 -3.55 -4.74 -15.45
CA GLY A 141 -2.27 -5.11 -16.05
C GLY A 141 -1.42 -3.94 -16.56
N PRO A 142 -0.11 -4.19 -16.75
CA PRO A 142 0.88 -3.16 -17.08
C PRO A 142 0.69 -2.52 -18.46
N SER A 143 -0.11 -3.11 -19.34
CA SER A 143 -0.44 -2.54 -20.67
C SER A 143 -1.32 -1.29 -20.59
N TYR A 144 -2.07 -1.11 -19.51
CA TYR A 144 -3.03 0.00 -19.36
C TYR A 144 -2.74 0.89 -18.18
N VAL A 145 -2.20 0.31 -17.11
CA VAL A 145 -1.99 1.00 -15.83
C VAL A 145 -0.62 0.67 -15.24
N PHE A 146 -0.09 1.61 -14.50
CA PHE A 146 1.14 1.46 -13.74
C PHE A 146 1.03 2.25 -12.43
N SER A 147 2.01 2.12 -11.57
CA SER A 147 2.11 2.97 -10.39
C SER A 147 3.17 4.05 -10.62
N GLU A 148 3.17 5.10 -9.82
CA GLU A 148 4.27 6.07 -9.81
C GLU A 148 5.61 5.34 -9.70
N HIS A 149 6.68 5.89 -10.27
CA HIS A 149 8.01 5.29 -10.22
C HIS A 149 8.51 5.12 -8.77
N LEU A 150 9.39 4.15 -8.53
CA LEU A 150 10.05 4.01 -7.22
C LEU A 150 10.74 5.32 -6.84
N TRP A 151 11.43 5.94 -7.80
CA TRP A 151 12.03 7.27 -7.69
C TRP A 151 11.28 8.27 -8.56
N TRP A 152 10.85 9.37 -7.95
CA TRP A 152 10.02 10.38 -8.62
C TRP A 152 10.80 11.32 -9.52
N ALA A 153 12.09 11.48 -9.27
CA ALA A 153 12.99 12.31 -10.07
C ALA A 153 14.45 11.98 -9.74
N SER A 154 15.40 12.46 -10.55
CA SER A 154 16.81 12.53 -10.19
C SER A 154 17.01 13.40 -8.94
N LEU A 155 18.18 13.32 -8.30
CA LEU A 155 18.49 14.12 -7.11
C LEU A 155 18.38 15.62 -7.45
N SER A 156 17.35 16.26 -6.91
CA SER A 156 16.96 17.63 -7.23
C SER A 156 16.33 18.31 -6.01
N VAL A 157 16.26 19.63 -6.02
CA VAL A 157 15.61 20.39 -4.93
C VAL A 157 14.16 19.95 -4.70
N PRO A 158 13.29 19.77 -5.72
CA PRO A 158 11.94 19.25 -5.52
C PRO A 158 11.90 17.88 -4.85
N LEU A 159 12.81 16.96 -5.21
CA LEU A 159 12.88 15.64 -4.57
C LEU A 159 13.29 15.77 -3.10
N VAL A 160 14.28 16.60 -2.78
CA VAL A 160 14.72 16.83 -1.39
C VAL A 160 13.58 17.42 -0.54
N ILE A 161 12.82 18.39 -1.08
CA ILE A 161 11.64 18.95 -0.42
C ILE A 161 10.59 17.85 -0.18
N SER A 162 10.34 17.00 -1.18
CA SER A 162 9.38 15.90 -1.06
C SER A 162 9.80 14.88 -0.01
N MET A 163 11.08 14.53 0.05
CA MET A 163 11.64 13.70 1.12
C MET A 163 11.46 14.34 2.50
N ALA A 164 11.71 15.65 2.63
CA ALA A 164 11.47 16.37 3.88
C ALA A 164 9.99 16.33 4.29
N VAL A 165 9.06 16.45 3.34
CA VAL A 165 7.60 16.30 3.59
C VAL A 165 7.26 14.87 4.01
N ILE A 166 7.85 13.84 3.38
CA ILE A 166 7.64 12.43 3.77
C ILE A 166 8.11 12.22 5.20
N PHE A 167 9.35 12.57 5.55
CA PHE A 167 9.90 12.36 6.89
C PHE A 167 9.20 13.21 7.95
N GLY A 168 8.88 14.46 7.65
CA GLY A 168 8.14 15.34 8.55
C GLY A 168 6.72 14.84 8.82
N GLY A 169 6.01 14.44 7.78
CA GLY A 169 4.69 13.81 7.87
C GLY A 169 4.73 12.48 8.62
N ALA A 170 5.73 11.64 8.33
CA ALA A 170 5.96 10.38 9.04
C ALA A 170 6.17 10.61 10.53
N TRP A 171 7.08 11.50 10.90
CA TRP A 171 7.33 11.86 12.30
C TRP A 171 6.05 12.31 13.01
N TRP A 172 5.29 13.18 12.36
CA TRP A 172 4.06 13.74 12.92
C TRP A 172 2.98 12.67 13.14
N VAL A 173 2.80 11.75 12.18
CA VAL A 173 1.79 10.68 12.25
C VAL A 173 2.26 9.54 13.15
N LEU A 174 3.47 9.01 12.95
CA LEU A 174 3.97 7.81 13.64
C LEU A 174 4.09 7.98 15.15
N ARG A 175 4.48 9.17 15.62
CA ARG A 175 4.49 9.48 17.06
C ARG A 175 3.09 9.40 17.66
N GLN A 176 2.09 9.92 16.97
CA GLN A 176 0.72 9.93 17.46
C GLN A 176 0.11 8.53 17.51
N VAL A 177 0.38 7.68 16.51
CA VAL A 177 -0.12 6.30 16.46
C VAL A 177 0.79 5.30 17.16
N ARG A 178 1.95 5.73 17.67
CA ARG A 178 2.95 4.91 18.37
C ARG A 178 3.47 3.74 17.54
N MET A 179 3.74 3.96 16.25
CA MET A 179 4.17 2.92 15.30
C MET A 179 5.68 2.97 14.95
N ILE A 180 6.45 3.88 15.56
CA ILE A 180 7.91 4.02 15.31
C ILE A 180 8.65 2.70 15.46
N PRO A 181 8.46 1.85 16.53
CA PRO A 181 9.20 0.61 16.66
C PRO A 181 8.93 -0.38 15.51
N MET A 182 7.69 -0.41 15.00
CA MET A 182 7.32 -1.23 13.84
C MET A 182 8.02 -0.78 12.57
N THR A 183 8.01 0.53 12.33
CA THR A 183 8.68 1.16 11.17
C THR A 183 10.18 0.88 11.17
N VAL A 184 10.83 1.06 12.33
CA VAL A 184 12.28 0.79 12.48
C VAL A 184 12.57 -0.70 12.28
N ALA A 185 11.75 -1.60 12.82
CA ALA A 185 11.89 -3.03 12.64
C ALA A 185 11.75 -3.45 11.17
N PHE A 186 10.77 -2.87 10.46
CA PHE A 186 10.62 -3.10 9.02
C PHE A 186 11.85 -2.59 8.26
N LEU A 187 12.22 -1.32 8.42
CA LEU A 187 13.31 -0.71 7.66
C LEU A 187 14.65 -1.44 7.90
N GLY A 188 15.00 -1.73 9.16
CA GLY A 188 16.24 -2.44 9.47
C GLY A 188 16.30 -3.82 8.84
N THR A 189 15.21 -4.59 8.93
CA THR A 189 15.13 -5.92 8.31
C THR A 189 15.15 -5.83 6.79
N PHE A 190 14.36 -4.94 6.21
CA PHE A 190 14.25 -4.80 4.76
C PHE A 190 15.56 -4.32 4.13
N PHE A 191 16.22 -3.33 4.72
CA PHE A 191 17.50 -2.83 4.24
C PHE A 191 18.56 -3.93 4.21
N ALA A 192 18.61 -4.76 5.26
CA ALA A 192 19.53 -5.89 5.32
C ALA A 192 19.22 -6.94 4.24
N LEU A 193 17.95 -7.29 4.02
CA LEU A 193 17.56 -8.28 3.02
C LEU A 193 17.83 -7.79 1.59
N ILE A 194 17.49 -6.54 1.28
CA ILE A 194 17.75 -5.96 -0.05
C ILE A 194 19.28 -5.80 -0.28
N ALA A 195 20.08 -5.53 0.78
CA ALA A 195 21.53 -5.53 0.64
C ALA A 195 22.08 -6.92 0.29
N ILE A 196 21.54 -7.98 0.90
CA ILE A 196 21.91 -9.36 0.54
C ILE A 196 21.61 -9.64 -0.92
N PHE A 197 20.43 -9.25 -1.43
CA PHE A 197 20.05 -9.44 -2.84
C PHE A 197 20.96 -8.64 -3.78
N ALA A 198 21.27 -7.39 -3.45
CA ALA A 198 22.21 -6.57 -4.20
C ALA A 198 23.59 -7.23 -4.32
N LEU A 199 24.09 -7.83 -3.22
CA LEU A 199 25.35 -8.57 -3.19
C LEU A 199 25.26 -9.91 -3.93
N ALA A 200 24.10 -10.54 -3.98
CA ALA A 200 23.84 -11.77 -4.75
C ALA A 200 23.77 -11.52 -6.27
N GLY A 201 23.72 -10.26 -6.71
CA GLY A 201 23.65 -9.90 -8.13
C GLY A 201 22.24 -9.75 -8.67
N ASP A 202 21.24 -9.64 -7.79
CA ASP A 202 19.85 -9.37 -8.22
C ASP A 202 19.76 -8.02 -8.93
N GLN A 203 18.85 -7.96 -9.92
CA GLN A 203 18.68 -6.80 -10.78
C GLN A 203 17.23 -6.67 -11.26
N TYR A 204 16.83 -5.47 -11.64
CA TYR A 204 15.55 -5.22 -12.30
C TYR A 204 15.67 -4.16 -13.40
N TYR A 205 14.68 -4.11 -14.30
CA TYR A 205 14.57 -3.10 -15.35
C TYR A 205 13.52 -2.06 -14.98
N ALA A 206 13.87 -0.79 -15.20
CA ALA A 206 12.99 0.37 -15.01
C ALA A 206 12.96 1.21 -16.29
N THR A 207 11.82 1.82 -16.60
CA THR A 207 11.66 2.64 -17.81
C THR A 207 12.46 3.94 -17.79
N TRP A 208 12.90 4.38 -16.62
CA TRP A 208 13.67 5.61 -16.41
C TRP A 208 15.20 5.38 -16.36
N HIS A 209 15.66 4.14 -16.55
CA HIS A 209 17.08 3.79 -16.48
C HIS A 209 17.48 2.91 -17.67
N GLU A 210 18.61 3.25 -18.32
CA GLU A 210 19.17 2.43 -19.39
C GLU A 210 19.89 1.19 -18.81
N GLY A 211 19.45 0.00 -19.23
CA GLY A 211 19.98 -1.27 -18.76
C GLY A 211 19.45 -1.68 -17.37
N PRO A 212 20.02 -2.75 -16.80
CA PRO A 212 19.57 -3.28 -15.51
C PRO A 212 20.05 -2.43 -14.34
N VAL A 213 19.16 -2.18 -13.40
CA VAL A 213 19.47 -1.61 -12.09
C VAL A 213 20.03 -2.72 -11.21
N SER A 214 21.31 -2.65 -10.81
CA SER A 214 22.03 -3.73 -10.11
C SER A 214 22.98 -3.20 -9.02
N GLY A 215 23.52 -4.11 -8.19
CA GLY A 215 24.51 -3.82 -7.16
C GLY A 215 24.04 -2.79 -6.13
N VAL A 216 24.92 -1.86 -5.73
CA VAL A 216 24.58 -0.81 -4.75
C VAL A 216 23.44 0.07 -5.22
N PHE A 217 23.30 0.30 -6.53
CA PHE A 217 22.23 1.09 -7.09
C PHE A 217 20.87 0.38 -6.98
N TYR A 218 20.83 -0.96 -7.12
CA TYR A 218 19.66 -1.78 -6.81
C TYR A 218 19.23 -1.59 -5.35
N TRP A 219 20.17 -1.71 -4.40
CA TRP A 219 19.88 -1.51 -3.00
C TRP A 219 19.31 -0.12 -2.72
N TRP A 220 19.99 0.90 -3.24
CA TRP A 220 19.57 2.29 -3.06
C TRP A 220 18.16 2.55 -3.60
N THR A 221 17.89 2.10 -4.83
CA THR A 221 16.64 2.39 -5.51
C THR A 221 15.45 1.63 -4.96
N VAL A 222 15.65 0.44 -4.41
CA VAL A 222 14.58 -0.34 -3.80
C VAL A 222 14.39 0.03 -2.32
N ALA A 223 15.48 0.12 -1.54
CA ALA A 223 15.41 0.26 -0.10
C ALA A 223 15.11 1.69 0.39
N LEU A 224 15.50 2.72 -0.36
CA LEU A 224 15.36 4.12 0.04
C LEU A 224 14.43 4.93 -0.86
N SER A 225 13.70 4.27 -1.75
CA SER A 225 12.79 4.97 -2.66
C SER A 225 11.68 5.73 -1.92
N PRO A 226 11.26 6.89 -2.43
CA PRO A 226 10.10 7.62 -1.89
C PRO A 226 8.85 6.73 -1.77
N GLU A 227 8.61 5.87 -2.76
CA GLU A 227 7.47 4.96 -2.77
C GLU A 227 7.52 3.92 -1.64
N LEU A 228 8.70 3.31 -1.37
CA LEU A 228 8.86 2.43 -0.22
C LEU A 228 8.64 3.18 1.09
N LEU A 229 9.17 4.41 1.22
CA LEU A 229 9.01 5.21 2.42
C LEU A 229 7.53 5.56 2.68
N ILE A 230 6.76 5.90 1.63
CA ILE A 230 5.30 6.10 1.73
C ILE A 230 4.61 4.81 2.21
N PHE A 231 4.96 3.67 1.62
CA PHE A 231 4.42 2.38 2.03
C PHE A 231 4.71 2.10 3.51
N VAL A 232 5.96 2.27 3.93
CA VAL A 232 6.41 1.98 5.31
C VAL A 232 5.82 2.95 6.33
N PHE A 233 5.75 4.23 6.01
CA PHE A 233 5.31 5.23 6.98
C PHE A 233 3.80 5.36 7.06
N PHE A 234 3.08 5.07 6.00
CA PHE A 234 1.66 5.42 5.92
C PHE A 234 0.72 4.25 5.58
N MET A 235 1.22 3.16 4.99
CA MET A 235 0.37 2.01 4.67
C MET A 235 0.47 0.90 5.70
N ILE A 236 1.68 0.44 6.07
CA ILE A 236 1.84 -0.63 7.06
C ILE A 236 1.47 -0.17 8.48
N THR A 237 1.49 1.14 8.73
CA THR A 237 1.24 1.75 10.03
C THR A 237 -0.23 2.09 10.31
N ASP A 238 -1.15 1.59 9.49
CA ASP A 238 -2.58 1.76 9.73
C ASP A 238 -3.00 1.09 11.05
N PRO A 239 -3.47 1.87 12.07
CA PRO A 239 -3.85 1.30 13.37
C PRO A 239 -5.02 0.33 13.31
N GLN A 240 -5.80 0.32 12.21
CA GLN A 240 -6.92 -0.59 12.04
C GLN A 240 -6.47 -2.00 11.62
N THR A 241 -5.39 -2.10 10.88
CA THR A 241 -4.88 -3.37 10.33
C THR A 241 -3.66 -3.90 11.09
N ALA A 242 -2.88 -3.03 11.73
CA ALA A 242 -1.70 -3.42 12.50
C ALA A 242 -2.04 -4.07 13.86
N PRO A 243 -1.11 -4.87 14.45
CA PRO A 243 -1.24 -5.42 15.79
C PRO A 243 -1.34 -4.35 16.87
N ARG A 244 -2.03 -4.70 17.98
CA ARG A 244 -2.21 -3.80 19.13
C ARG A 244 -1.04 -3.85 20.10
N SER A 245 -0.43 -5.04 20.30
CA SER A 245 0.66 -5.23 21.24
C SER A 245 1.98 -4.63 20.71
N PRO A 246 2.81 -4.04 21.58
CA PRO A 246 4.12 -3.50 21.17
C PRO A 246 5.01 -4.55 20.51
N LEU A 247 5.09 -5.75 21.09
CA LEU A 247 5.84 -6.88 20.52
C LEU A 247 5.24 -7.30 19.18
N GLY A 248 3.89 -7.39 19.09
CA GLY A 248 3.21 -7.71 17.84
C GLY A 248 3.52 -6.74 16.70
N ARG A 249 3.66 -5.44 17.01
CA ARG A 249 4.06 -4.43 16.01
C ARG A 249 5.46 -4.67 15.47
N ILE A 250 6.42 -4.99 16.33
CA ILE A 250 7.80 -5.30 15.90
C ILE A 250 7.80 -6.57 15.03
N VAL A 251 7.17 -7.65 15.51
CA VAL A 251 7.07 -8.91 14.75
C VAL A 251 6.38 -8.69 13.41
N TYR A 252 5.31 -7.90 13.39
CA TYR A 252 4.59 -7.57 12.16
C TYR A 252 5.49 -6.81 11.18
N GLY A 253 6.27 -5.79 11.63
CA GLY A 253 7.21 -5.06 10.79
C GLY A 253 8.26 -5.99 10.17
N VAL A 254 8.89 -6.84 11.00
CA VAL A 254 9.87 -7.84 10.55
C VAL A 254 9.23 -8.81 9.54
N THR A 255 8.05 -9.36 9.86
CA THR A 255 7.34 -10.30 8.96
C THR A 255 7.00 -9.65 7.63
N THR A 256 6.51 -8.40 7.65
CA THR A 256 6.19 -7.68 6.40
C THR A 256 7.45 -7.46 5.55
N ALA A 257 8.59 -7.15 6.17
CA ALA A 257 9.86 -6.99 5.47
C ALA A 257 10.33 -8.30 4.81
N PHE A 258 10.24 -9.43 5.52
CA PHE A 258 10.58 -10.74 4.95
C PHE A 258 9.65 -11.14 3.80
N VAL A 259 8.35 -10.93 3.95
CA VAL A 259 7.38 -11.23 2.90
C VAL A 259 7.62 -10.32 1.68
N ALA A 260 7.84 -9.02 1.88
CA ALA A 260 8.13 -8.09 0.80
C ALA A 260 9.41 -8.49 0.05
N ALA A 261 10.51 -8.73 0.76
CA ALA A 261 11.77 -9.14 0.17
C ALA A 261 11.64 -10.48 -0.58
N GLY A 262 10.96 -11.48 0.01
CA GLY A 262 10.72 -12.77 -0.64
C GLY A 262 9.87 -12.70 -1.91
N LEU A 263 8.96 -11.71 -2.02
CA LEU A 263 8.21 -11.46 -3.24
C LEU A 263 8.98 -10.61 -4.25
N ILE A 264 9.91 -9.76 -3.80
CA ILE A 264 10.75 -8.91 -4.66
C ILE A 264 11.84 -9.71 -5.36
N VAL A 265 12.46 -10.68 -4.68
CA VAL A 265 13.63 -11.43 -5.21
C VAL A 265 13.37 -12.12 -6.56
N VAL A 266 12.12 -12.43 -6.88
CA VAL A 266 11.74 -13.03 -8.15
C VAL A 266 11.34 -12.01 -9.22
N GLN A 267 11.35 -10.70 -8.90
CA GLN A 267 10.91 -9.65 -9.82
C GLN A 267 12.08 -9.13 -10.66
N THR A 268 11.84 -8.95 -11.94
CA THR A 268 12.82 -8.39 -12.88
C THR A 268 12.40 -7.02 -13.43
N THR A 269 11.27 -6.48 -12.99
CA THR A 269 10.73 -5.19 -13.43
C THR A 269 10.32 -4.31 -12.25
N GLU A 270 10.37 -2.99 -12.43
CA GLU A 270 9.89 -2.04 -11.42
C GLU A 270 8.40 -2.25 -11.09
N PHE A 271 7.58 -2.56 -12.10
CA PHE A 271 6.17 -2.89 -11.90
C PHE A 271 5.98 -4.10 -10.96
N GLY A 272 6.73 -5.17 -11.21
CA GLY A 272 6.71 -6.38 -10.38
C GLY A 272 7.14 -6.10 -8.94
N ILE A 273 8.19 -5.31 -8.72
CA ILE A 273 8.64 -4.89 -7.38
C ILE A 273 7.52 -4.16 -6.63
N LYS A 274 6.81 -3.25 -7.28
CA LYS A 274 5.72 -2.51 -6.64
C LYS A 274 4.52 -3.39 -6.30
N VAL A 275 4.14 -4.28 -7.21
CA VAL A 275 3.10 -5.29 -6.93
C VAL A 275 3.52 -6.19 -5.76
N ALA A 276 4.79 -6.60 -5.69
CA ALA A 276 5.33 -7.39 -4.58
C ALA A 276 5.25 -6.65 -3.25
N ILE A 277 5.65 -5.37 -3.20
CA ILE A 277 5.55 -4.52 -2.01
C ILE A 277 4.09 -4.43 -1.53
N LEU A 278 3.15 -4.09 -2.39
CA LEU A 278 1.74 -3.95 -2.03
C LEU A 278 1.12 -5.29 -1.60
N SER A 279 1.46 -6.39 -2.29
CA SER A 279 0.98 -7.74 -1.96
C SER A 279 1.49 -8.23 -0.62
N SER A 280 2.72 -7.85 -0.23
CA SER A 280 3.30 -8.23 1.06
C SER A 280 2.45 -7.76 2.24
N LEU A 281 1.90 -6.56 2.16
CA LEU A 281 1.01 -6.01 3.19
C LEU A 281 -0.32 -6.78 3.28
N ILE A 282 -0.89 -7.18 2.13
CA ILE A 282 -2.11 -8.01 2.12
C ILE A 282 -1.85 -9.30 2.87
N LEU A 283 -0.77 -10.00 2.55
CA LEU A 283 -0.40 -11.27 3.19
C LEU A 283 -0.17 -11.10 4.68
N THR A 284 0.58 -10.07 5.07
CA THR A 284 0.92 -9.84 6.48
C THR A 284 -0.31 -9.39 7.28
N CYS A 285 -1.21 -8.59 6.71
CA CYS A 285 -2.49 -8.24 7.35
C CYS A 285 -3.33 -9.48 7.66
N ALA A 286 -3.36 -10.47 6.78
CA ALA A 286 -4.04 -11.73 7.03
C ALA A 286 -3.42 -12.51 8.21
N LEU A 287 -2.13 -12.33 8.49
CA LEU A 287 -1.41 -12.98 9.58
C LEU A 287 -1.55 -12.27 10.94
N VAL A 288 -2.07 -11.04 10.99
CA VAL A 288 -2.17 -10.26 12.24
C VAL A 288 -2.80 -11.01 13.41
N PRO A 289 -3.92 -11.71 13.24
CA PRO A 289 -4.50 -12.47 14.37
C PRO A 289 -3.59 -13.60 14.90
N ALA A 290 -2.81 -14.23 14.01
CA ALA A 290 -1.84 -15.27 14.41
C ALA A 290 -0.63 -14.65 15.15
N ILE A 291 -0.11 -13.52 14.64
CA ILE A 291 0.96 -12.75 15.29
C ILE A 291 0.53 -12.31 16.69
N GLU A 292 -0.66 -11.76 16.83
CA GLU A 292 -1.23 -11.37 18.15
C GLU A 292 -1.33 -12.55 19.10
N ALA A 293 -1.81 -13.70 18.61
CA ALA A 293 -1.93 -14.92 19.44
C ALA A 293 -0.55 -15.43 19.89
N ALA A 294 0.44 -15.46 19.01
CA ALA A 294 1.80 -15.88 19.33
C ALA A 294 2.47 -14.93 20.35
N CYS A 295 2.37 -13.61 20.11
CA CYS A 295 2.96 -12.62 21.01
C CYS A 295 2.34 -12.65 22.40
N ARG A 296 1.03 -12.86 22.52
CA ARG A 296 0.38 -13.04 23.84
C ARG A 296 0.86 -14.28 24.55
N ARG A 297 1.01 -15.43 23.89
CA ARG A 297 1.59 -16.63 24.50
C ARG A 297 2.97 -16.40 25.10
N ILE A 298 3.81 -15.62 24.40
CA ILE A 298 5.15 -15.28 24.87
C ILE A 298 5.07 -14.37 26.11
N GLN A 299 4.18 -13.37 26.09
CA GLN A 299 3.99 -12.44 27.21
C GLN A 299 3.42 -13.16 28.46
N ASP A 300 2.40 -14.00 28.29
CA ASP A 300 1.80 -14.77 29.38
C ASP A 300 2.85 -15.69 30.05
N ARG A 301 3.70 -16.34 29.25
CA ARG A 301 4.81 -17.17 29.79
C ARG A 301 5.84 -16.37 30.58
N ARG A 302 6.11 -15.11 30.18
CA ARG A 302 7.10 -14.25 30.87
C ARG A 302 6.56 -13.62 32.16
N SER A 303 5.28 -13.27 32.17
CA SER A 303 4.65 -12.61 33.32
C SER A 303 4.12 -13.56 34.38
N GLY A 304 4.02 -14.86 34.09
CA GLY A 304 3.42 -15.84 34.97
C GLY A 304 1.93 -15.63 35.26
N GLN A 305 1.30 -14.63 34.66
CA GLN A 305 -0.11 -14.29 34.81
C GLN A 305 -0.77 -14.16 33.44
N PRO A 306 -1.95 -14.77 33.24
CA PRO A 306 -2.72 -14.53 32.00
C PRO A 306 -3.17 -13.07 31.94
N ALA A 307 -3.09 -12.48 30.76
CA ALA A 307 -3.50 -11.09 30.52
C ALA A 307 -4.95 -10.88 30.98
N VAL A 308 -5.16 -10.01 31.94
CA VAL A 308 -6.45 -9.76 32.63
C VAL A 308 -7.54 -9.21 31.70
N SER A 309 -7.20 -8.70 30.52
CA SER A 309 -8.18 -8.14 29.59
C SER A 309 -7.92 -8.56 28.13
N GLY A 310 -8.91 -9.19 27.52
CA GLY A 310 -8.96 -9.51 26.09
C GLY A 310 -9.02 -11.01 25.79
N PRO A 311 -9.21 -11.40 24.50
CA PRO A 311 -9.36 -12.80 24.13
C PRO A 311 -8.07 -13.58 24.38
N THR A 312 -8.20 -14.83 24.86
CA THR A 312 -7.07 -15.74 25.08
C THR A 312 -6.37 -16.06 23.76
N PRO A 313 -5.07 -16.51 23.80
CA PRO A 313 -4.38 -16.97 22.59
C PRO A 313 -5.13 -18.04 21.81
N ALA A 314 -5.80 -18.97 22.51
CA ALA A 314 -6.64 -20.00 21.89
C ALA A 314 -7.88 -19.42 21.19
N GLN A 315 -8.52 -18.42 21.79
CA GLN A 315 -9.65 -17.72 21.17
C GLN A 315 -9.22 -16.90 19.94
N LEU A 316 -8.05 -16.25 19.99
CA LEU A 316 -7.50 -15.54 18.85
C LEU A 316 -7.16 -16.49 17.70
N ALA A 317 -6.50 -17.62 18.00
CA ALA A 317 -6.18 -18.64 17.01
C ALA A 317 -7.46 -19.24 16.39
N ARG A 318 -8.47 -19.56 17.19
CA ARG A 318 -9.77 -20.06 16.69
C ARG A 318 -10.46 -19.03 15.79
N ARG A 319 -10.48 -17.76 16.16
CA ARG A 319 -11.05 -16.68 15.33
C ARG A 319 -10.33 -16.54 14.00
N TRP A 320 -9.00 -16.66 14.01
CA TRP A 320 -8.20 -16.66 12.79
C TRP A 320 -8.54 -17.84 11.88
N VAL A 321 -8.59 -19.06 12.42
CA VAL A 321 -8.96 -20.27 11.66
C VAL A 321 -10.36 -20.13 11.06
N VAL A 322 -11.32 -19.57 11.80
CA VAL A 322 -12.67 -19.32 11.29
C VAL A 322 -12.67 -18.28 10.19
N ALA A 323 -11.88 -17.20 10.35
CA ALA A 323 -11.74 -16.17 9.32
C ALA A 323 -11.08 -16.72 8.04
N MET A 324 -10.06 -17.58 8.18
CA MET A 324 -9.39 -18.24 7.04
C MET A 324 -10.26 -19.28 6.31
N LYS A 325 -11.42 -19.62 6.83
CA LYS A 325 -12.43 -20.41 6.10
C LYS A 325 -13.32 -19.54 5.20
N ASN A 326 -13.23 -18.23 5.30
CA ASN A 326 -13.97 -17.32 4.42
C ASN A 326 -13.40 -17.41 2.99
N PRO A 327 -14.19 -17.84 1.99
CA PRO A 327 -13.70 -18.04 0.63
C PRO A 327 -13.19 -16.74 -0.01
N VAL A 328 -13.76 -15.59 0.35
CA VAL A 328 -13.30 -14.30 -0.13
C VAL A 328 -11.93 -13.97 0.43
N LEU A 329 -11.68 -14.24 1.72
CA LEU A 329 -10.38 -14.03 2.34
C LEU A 329 -9.33 -14.96 1.74
N ILE A 330 -9.68 -16.23 1.49
CA ILE A 330 -8.80 -17.18 0.80
C ILE A 330 -8.45 -16.66 -0.60
N ALA A 331 -9.44 -16.26 -1.37
CA ALA A 331 -9.22 -15.71 -2.71
C ALA A 331 -8.29 -14.49 -2.70
N VAL A 332 -8.48 -13.55 -1.75
CA VAL A 332 -7.61 -12.40 -1.56
C VAL A 332 -6.15 -12.81 -1.32
N VAL A 333 -5.93 -13.77 -0.42
CA VAL A 333 -4.59 -14.25 -0.07
C VAL A 333 -3.96 -14.99 -1.25
N VAL A 334 -4.72 -15.85 -1.93
CA VAL A 334 -4.24 -16.59 -3.12
C VAL A 334 -3.84 -15.61 -4.23
N ILE A 335 -4.65 -14.61 -4.53
CA ILE A 335 -4.33 -13.59 -5.53
C ILE A 335 -3.06 -12.82 -5.10
N ALA A 336 -2.92 -12.44 -3.83
CA ALA A 336 -1.76 -11.71 -3.35
C ALA A 336 -0.45 -12.52 -3.42
N VAL A 337 -0.51 -13.84 -3.44
CA VAL A 337 0.65 -14.73 -3.68
C VAL A 337 0.87 -14.96 -5.17
N ALA A 338 -0.20 -15.32 -5.88
CA ALA A 338 -0.10 -15.69 -7.29
C ALA A 338 0.33 -14.51 -8.18
N ALA A 339 -0.08 -13.32 -7.83
CA ALA A 339 0.12 -12.13 -8.61
C ALA A 339 1.60 -11.73 -8.81
N PRO A 340 2.43 -11.59 -7.76
CA PRO A 340 3.86 -11.33 -7.92
C PRO A 340 4.57 -12.46 -8.70
N VAL A 341 4.14 -13.70 -8.52
CA VAL A 341 4.69 -14.83 -9.29
C VAL A 341 4.32 -14.71 -10.77
N ASN A 342 3.07 -14.37 -11.08
CA ASN A 342 2.63 -14.18 -12.46
C ASN A 342 3.34 -13.00 -13.13
N THR A 343 3.52 -11.86 -12.44
CA THR A 343 4.28 -10.72 -13.00
C THR A 343 5.73 -11.07 -13.27
N ALA A 344 6.37 -11.89 -12.43
CA ALA A 344 7.72 -12.36 -12.64
C ALA A 344 7.83 -13.31 -13.85
N LEU A 345 6.84 -14.20 -14.04
CA LEU A 345 6.80 -15.11 -15.18
C LEU A 345 6.58 -14.36 -16.49
N LEU A 346 5.61 -13.44 -16.55
CA LEU A 346 5.35 -12.64 -17.75
C LEU A 346 6.56 -11.78 -18.15
N ALA A 347 7.22 -11.12 -17.18
CA ALA A 347 8.41 -10.33 -17.47
C ALA A 347 9.58 -11.18 -17.99
N ARG A 348 9.66 -12.43 -17.58
CA ARG A 348 10.68 -13.37 -18.06
C ARG A 348 10.44 -13.75 -19.53
N ASP A 349 9.19 -13.99 -19.91
CA ASP A 349 8.82 -14.29 -21.30
C ASP A 349 9.08 -13.08 -22.22
N ASP A 350 8.71 -11.88 -21.80
CA ASP A 350 8.99 -10.64 -22.56
C ASP A 350 10.50 -10.40 -22.73
N SER A 351 11.31 -10.68 -21.72
CA SER A 351 12.78 -10.56 -21.81
C SER A 351 13.39 -11.56 -22.78
N ILE A 352 12.87 -12.78 -22.86
CA ILE A 352 13.29 -13.80 -23.85
C ILE A 352 12.96 -13.32 -25.25
N VAL A 353 11.75 -12.82 -25.50
CA VAL A 353 11.32 -12.29 -26.79
C VAL A 353 12.19 -11.09 -27.22
N LEU A 354 12.56 -10.20 -26.31
CA LEU A 354 13.45 -9.07 -26.59
C LEU A 354 14.89 -9.52 -26.90
N ILE A 355 15.39 -10.56 -26.22
CA ILE A 355 16.70 -11.16 -26.49
C ILE A 355 16.69 -11.82 -27.88
N GLU A 356 15.67 -12.57 -28.23
CA GLU A 356 15.53 -13.19 -29.55
C GLU A 356 15.45 -12.14 -30.67
N ARG A 357 14.71 -11.03 -30.49
CA ARG A 357 14.66 -9.91 -31.43
C ARG A 357 16.00 -9.20 -31.56
N GLY A 358 16.74 -9.02 -30.48
CA GLY A 358 18.08 -8.41 -30.46
C GLY A 358 19.12 -9.30 -31.17
N LEU A 359 19.01 -10.62 -31.07
CA LEU A 359 19.88 -11.54 -31.78
C LEU A 359 19.56 -11.59 -33.28
N THR A 360 18.28 -11.51 -33.65
CA THR A 360 17.86 -11.48 -35.08
C THR A 360 18.31 -10.19 -35.78
N SER A 361 18.31 -9.05 -35.08
CA SER A 361 18.77 -7.79 -35.66
C SER A 361 20.28 -7.68 -35.81
N ARG A 362 21.07 -8.44 -35.01
CA ARG A 362 22.55 -8.52 -35.17
C ARG A 362 23.00 -9.45 -36.29
N ASN A 363 22.15 -10.36 -36.74
CA ASN A 363 22.47 -11.28 -37.85
C ASN A 363 22.09 -10.73 -39.24
N ILE A 364 21.56 -9.49 -39.33
CA ILE A 364 21.16 -8.85 -40.60
C ILE A 364 22.10 -7.65 -40.91
N GLN A 365 23.09 -7.35 -40.07
CA GLN A 365 24.19 -6.43 -40.36
C GLN A 365 25.49 -7.20 -40.62
#